data_cf4b8ac7286c442592d9e4495ce44cb3
#
_entry.id   cf4b8ac7286c442592d9e4495ce44cb3
#
_cell.length_a   1.000
_cell.length_b   1.000
_cell.length_c   1.000
_cell.angle_alpha   90.00
_cell.angle_beta   90.00
_cell.angle_gamma   90.00
#
_symmetry.space_group_name_H-M   'P 1'
#
loop_
_entity.id
_entity.type
_entity.pdbx_description
1 polymer ?
#
loop_
_entity_poly.entity_id
_entity_poly.type
_entity_poly.pdbx_seq_one_letter_code
_entity_poly.pdbx_strand_id
1 'polypeptide(L)'
;MATYRIATVVGSLRKESFNRRLARAVERLAPPELAFEPLEIGDLPLYNQDDDANPHQTVRRLKAAVSAAQGLLFVTPEYNRGLPGVLKNAIDHASRPYGQNAWAGKPAGILGISVGVIGTAVAQQQLRGTLAYLDVPTLGQPEVFLQMKEGLFDASGNIAVESTKKFLQGWMDRYVDWVRRHTARPA
;
A
#
# COMPACT_ATOMS: atom_id res chain seq x y z
N MET A 1 -3.06 -5.64 23.94
CA MET A 1 -2.00 -5.05 23.09
C MET A 1 -2.63 -3.96 22.24
N ALA A 2 -1.94 -2.87 21.96
CA ALA A 2 -2.45 -1.85 21.04
C ALA A 2 -2.59 -2.46 19.64
N THR A 3 -3.72 -2.25 18.99
CA THR A 3 -3.94 -2.69 17.59
C THR A 3 -3.73 -1.50 16.68
N TYR A 4 -2.81 -1.63 15.73
CA TYR A 4 -2.58 -0.62 14.69
C TYR A 4 -3.44 -0.93 13.48
N ARG A 5 -4.29 0.00 13.08
CA ARG A 5 -5.07 -0.08 11.84
C ARG A 5 -4.17 0.31 10.66
N ILE A 6 -4.06 -0.59 9.70
CA ILE A 6 -3.24 -0.42 8.50
C ILE A 6 -4.16 -0.29 7.28
N ALA A 7 -4.14 0.86 6.62
CA ALA A 7 -4.86 1.04 5.36
C ALA A 7 -4.10 0.36 4.22
N THR A 8 -4.69 -0.67 3.61
CA THR A 8 -4.10 -1.40 2.47
C THR A 8 -4.60 -0.81 1.16
N VAL A 9 -3.69 -0.31 0.32
CA VAL A 9 -3.97 0.28 -0.99
C VAL A 9 -3.42 -0.62 -2.08
N VAL A 10 -4.28 -1.29 -2.83
CA VAL A 10 -3.88 -2.14 -3.95
C VAL A 10 -4.06 -1.41 -5.27
N GLY A 11 -2.97 -1.11 -5.98
CA GLY A 11 -2.94 -0.36 -7.23
C GLY A 11 -3.49 -1.10 -8.45
N SER A 12 -4.35 -2.10 -8.28
CA SER A 12 -4.89 -2.91 -9.37
C SER A 12 -6.37 -3.18 -9.22
N LEU A 13 -7.16 -2.82 -10.22
CA LEU A 13 -8.60 -3.10 -10.29
C LEU A 13 -8.92 -4.47 -10.91
N ARG A 14 -7.93 -5.17 -11.44
CA ARG A 14 -8.14 -6.46 -12.10
C ARG A 14 -8.77 -7.45 -11.11
N LYS A 15 -9.82 -8.20 -11.53
CA LYS A 15 -10.52 -9.19 -10.71
C LYS A 15 -9.54 -10.23 -10.14
N GLU A 16 -8.69 -10.81 -11.00
CA GLU A 16 -7.64 -11.79 -10.63
C GLU A 16 -6.28 -11.09 -10.45
N SER A 17 -6.23 -10.04 -9.63
CA SER A 17 -5.02 -9.26 -9.39
C SER A 17 -3.99 -10.03 -8.59
N PHE A 18 -2.78 -10.19 -9.13
CA PHE A 18 -1.64 -10.76 -8.40
C PHE A 18 -1.27 -9.90 -7.19
N ASN A 19 -1.41 -8.59 -7.29
CA ASN A 19 -1.11 -7.67 -6.19
C ASN A 19 -2.16 -7.78 -5.07
N ARG A 20 -3.43 -8.05 -5.39
CA ARG A 20 -4.45 -8.34 -4.36
C ARG A 20 -4.17 -9.68 -3.67
N ARG A 21 -3.71 -10.69 -4.41
CA ARG A 21 -3.27 -11.98 -3.83
C ARG A 21 -2.06 -11.78 -2.93
N LEU A 22 -1.06 -10.98 -3.38
CA LEU A 22 0.12 -10.68 -2.60
C LEU A 22 -0.24 -9.93 -1.31
N ALA A 23 -1.09 -8.91 -1.37
CA ALA A 23 -1.56 -8.18 -0.19
C ALA A 23 -2.11 -9.14 0.87
N ARG A 24 -3.08 -9.99 0.49
CA ARG A 24 -3.70 -10.97 1.39
C ARG A 24 -2.69 -11.99 1.96
N ALA A 25 -1.73 -12.42 1.14
CA ALA A 25 -0.70 -13.36 1.59
C ALA A 25 0.24 -12.72 2.62
N VAL A 26 0.62 -11.47 2.43
CA VAL A 26 1.50 -10.71 3.34
C VAL A 26 0.76 -10.34 4.63
N GLU A 27 -0.51 -9.96 4.55
CA GLU A 27 -1.37 -9.69 5.72
C GLU A 27 -1.45 -10.90 6.67
N ARG A 28 -1.46 -12.13 6.13
CA ARG A 28 -1.46 -13.37 6.92
C ARG A 28 -0.13 -13.66 7.64
N LEU A 29 0.96 -13.01 7.24
CA LEU A 29 2.27 -13.11 7.91
C LEU A 29 2.39 -12.15 9.10
N ALA A 30 1.48 -11.21 9.21
CA ALA A 30 1.53 -10.19 10.24
C ALA A 30 1.10 -10.72 11.62
N PRO A 31 1.65 -10.18 12.70
CA PRO A 31 1.18 -10.45 14.05
C PRO A 31 -0.21 -9.82 14.29
N PRO A 32 -0.97 -10.30 15.30
CA PRO A 32 -2.35 -9.86 15.55
C PRO A 32 -2.48 -8.40 16.00
N GLU A 33 -1.37 -7.70 16.22
CA GLU A 33 -1.37 -6.27 16.53
C GLU A 33 -1.60 -5.38 15.31
N LEU A 34 -1.42 -5.89 14.08
CA LEU A 34 -1.77 -5.17 12.84
C LEU A 34 -3.13 -5.62 12.33
N ALA A 35 -4.06 -4.69 12.20
CA ALA A 35 -5.37 -4.91 11.60
C ALA A 35 -5.41 -4.22 10.23
N PHE A 36 -5.46 -5.00 9.15
CA PHE A 36 -5.45 -4.49 7.78
C PHE A 36 -6.87 -4.19 7.29
N GLU A 37 -7.04 -3.02 6.70
CA GLU A 37 -8.29 -2.55 6.11
C GLU A 37 -8.05 -2.21 4.62
N PRO A 38 -8.54 -3.04 3.68
CA PRO A 38 -8.40 -2.76 2.26
C PRO A 38 -9.24 -1.55 1.86
N LEU A 39 -8.61 -0.59 1.17
CA LEU A 39 -9.28 0.59 0.66
C LEU A 39 -9.85 0.35 -0.74
N GLU A 40 -11.11 0.71 -0.95
CA GLU A 40 -11.71 0.74 -2.29
C GLU A 40 -11.31 2.04 -2.99
N ILE A 41 -10.60 1.90 -4.13
CA ILE A 41 -10.11 3.03 -4.92
C ILE A 41 -10.60 3.04 -6.37
N GLY A 42 -11.36 2.00 -6.78
CA GLY A 42 -11.81 1.82 -8.16
C GLY A 42 -13.01 2.65 -8.55
N ASP A 43 -13.73 3.19 -7.58
CA ASP A 43 -14.96 3.98 -7.77
C ASP A 43 -14.73 5.50 -7.58
N LEU A 44 -13.48 5.92 -7.44
CA LEU A 44 -13.12 7.32 -7.34
C LEU A 44 -13.25 8.00 -8.73
N PRO A 45 -13.86 9.18 -8.83
CA PRO A 45 -13.77 9.98 -10.05
C PRO A 45 -12.30 10.34 -10.34
N LEU A 46 -11.98 10.76 -11.54
CA LEU A 46 -10.66 11.37 -11.77
C LEU A 46 -10.55 12.65 -10.96
N TYR A 47 -9.38 12.85 -10.36
CA TYR A 47 -9.12 14.04 -9.54
C TYR A 47 -9.26 15.30 -10.40
N ASN A 48 -10.08 16.22 -9.91
CA ASN A 48 -10.20 17.57 -10.41
C ASN A 48 -10.20 18.54 -9.21
N GLN A 49 -9.35 19.54 -9.26
CA GLN A 49 -9.20 20.53 -8.18
C GLN A 49 -10.48 21.35 -7.95
N ASP A 50 -11.32 21.53 -8.97
CA ASP A 50 -12.58 22.25 -8.86
C ASP A 50 -13.57 21.59 -7.88
N ASP A 51 -13.39 20.28 -7.62
CA ASP A 51 -14.22 19.49 -6.71
C ASP A 51 -13.72 19.52 -5.24
N ASP A 52 -12.58 20.15 -4.96
CA ASP A 52 -11.95 20.15 -3.62
C ASP A 52 -12.86 20.74 -2.53
N ALA A 53 -13.68 21.73 -2.87
CA ALA A 53 -14.62 22.35 -1.94
C ALA A 53 -15.83 21.45 -1.59
N ASN A 54 -16.20 20.54 -2.51
CA ASN A 54 -17.33 19.60 -2.33
C ASN A 54 -16.99 18.22 -2.91
N PRO A 55 -16.06 17.47 -2.31
CA PRO A 55 -15.57 16.21 -2.85
C PRO A 55 -16.68 15.14 -2.88
N HIS A 56 -16.63 14.27 -3.90
CA HIS A 56 -17.54 13.13 -4.03
C HIS A 56 -17.55 12.27 -2.77
N GLN A 57 -18.66 11.57 -2.47
CA GLN A 57 -18.75 10.76 -1.24
C GLN A 57 -17.70 9.64 -1.18
N THR A 58 -17.27 9.06 -2.32
CA THR A 58 -16.22 8.05 -2.36
C THR A 58 -14.86 8.61 -1.95
N VAL A 59 -14.59 9.88 -2.27
CA VAL A 59 -13.40 10.61 -1.83
C VAL A 59 -13.44 10.88 -0.33
N ARG A 60 -14.59 11.30 0.19
CA ARG A 60 -14.76 11.48 1.66
C ARG A 60 -14.54 10.16 2.41
N ARG A 61 -15.09 9.04 1.89
CA ARG A 61 -14.86 7.70 2.44
C ARG A 61 -13.38 7.35 2.45
N LEU A 62 -12.67 7.54 1.31
CA LEU A 62 -11.24 7.27 1.21
C LEU A 62 -10.46 8.09 2.24
N LYS A 63 -10.67 9.39 2.30
CA LYS A 63 -9.98 10.28 3.24
C LYS A 63 -10.23 9.89 4.70
N ALA A 64 -11.47 9.58 5.06
CA ALA A 64 -11.82 9.13 6.40
C ALA A 64 -11.09 7.84 6.78
N ALA A 65 -11.06 6.83 5.88
CA ALA A 65 -10.37 5.58 6.12
C ALA A 65 -8.85 5.76 6.26
N VAL A 66 -8.23 6.57 5.39
CA VAL A 66 -6.81 6.91 5.49
C VAL A 66 -6.53 7.65 6.80
N SER A 67 -7.35 8.64 7.18
CA SER A 67 -7.16 9.40 8.41
C SER A 67 -7.25 8.55 9.67
N ALA A 68 -8.12 7.53 9.67
CA ALA A 68 -8.29 6.60 10.79
C ALA A 68 -7.15 5.58 10.93
N ALA A 69 -6.32 5.39 9.89
CA ALA A 69 -5.21 4.45 9.91
C ALA A 69 -3.98 5.00 10.64
N GLN A 70 -3.23 4.11 11.29
CA GLN A 70 -1.93 4.39 11.92
C GLN A 70 -0.75 4.05 10.99
N GLY A 71 -0.98 3.25 9.94
CA GLY A 71 0.03 2.91 8.95
C GLY A 71 -0.58 2.60 7.59
N LEU A 72 0.26 2.49 6.58
CA LEU A 72 -0.13 2.32 5.18
C LEU A 72 0.59 1.12 4.56
N LEU A 73 -0.13 0.31 3.81
CA LEU A 73 0.43 -0.77 3.01
C LEU A 73 0.07 -0.55 1.53
N PHE A 74 1.06 -0.23 0.71
CA PHE A 74 0.88 -0.09 -0.73
C PHE A 74 1.33 -1.36 -1.45
N VAL A 75 0.44 -1.94 -2.26
CA VAL A 75 0.74 -3.12 -3.08
C VAL A 75 0.43 -2.81 -4.53
N THR A 76 1.47 -2.60 -5.35
CA THR A 76 1.30 -2.01 -6.67
C THR A 76 1.80 -2.90 -7.81
N PRO A 77 1.05 -3.06 -8.91
CA PRO A 77 1.63 -3.48 -10.18
C PRO A 77 2.46 -2.34 -10.80
N GLU A 78 3.10 -2.65 -11.90
CA GLU A 78 3.79 -1.68 -12.75
C GLU A 78 3.13 -1.69 -14.13
N TYR A 79 2.63 -0.53 -14.57
CA TYR A 79 2.04 -0.36 -15.89
C TYR A 79 2.91 0.59 -16.71
N ASN A 80 3.43 0.10 -17.84
CA ASN A 80 4.25 0.93 -18.74
C ASN A 80 5.40 1.67 -18.00
N ARG A 81 6.10 0.97 -17.10
CA ARG A 81 7.18 1.54 -16.27
C ARG A 81 6.73 2.67 -15.35
N GLY A 82 5.49 2.63 -14.88
CA GLY A 82 4.96 3.68 -14.01
C GLY A 82 3.91 3.21 -13.02
N LEU A 83 3.49 4.15 -12.18
CA LEU A 83 2.39 3.96 -11.25
C LEU A 83 1.09 3.70 -12.02
N PRO A 84 0.24 2.76 -11.58
CA PRO A 84 -1.12 2.66 -12.08
C PRO A 84 -1.90 3.97 -11.86
N GLY A 85 -2.62 4.41 -12.89
CA GLY A 85 -3.42 5.64 -12.82
C GLY A 85 -4.40 5.67 -11.64
N VAL A 86 -5.04 4.52 -11.35
CA VAL A 86 -5.98 4.40 -10.22
C VAL A 86 -5.29 4.62 -8.86
N LEU A 87 -4.04 4.18 -8.69
CA LEU A 87 -3.27 4.40 -7.46
C LEU A 87 -2.89 5.86 -7.32
N LYS A 88 -2.36 6.46 -8.42
CA LYS A 88 -2.01 7.89 -8.41
C LYS A 88 -3.23 8.76 -8.12
N ASN A 89 -4.37 8.46 -8.74
CA ASN A 89 -5.63 9.14 -8.51
C ASN A 89 -6.09 9.10 -7.04
N ALA A 90 -6.01 7.92 -6.39
CA ALA A 90 -6.34 7.79 -4.97
C ALA A 90 -5.40 8.61 -4.08
N ILE A 91 -4.10 8.63 -4.40
CA ILE A 91 -3.10 9.44 -3.68
C ILE A 91 -3.41 10.93 -3.81
N ASP A 92 -3.74 11.39 -5.02
CA ASP A 92 -4.08 12.79 -5.27
C ASP A 92 -5.31 13.21 -4.49
N HIS A 93 -6.39 12.45 -4.55
CA HIS A 93 -7.62 12.75 -3.81
C HIS A 93 -7.41 12.87 -2.30
N ALA A 94 -6.71 11.92 -1.68
CA ALA A 94 -6.57 11.94 -0.22
C ALA A 94 -5.49 12.93 0.27
N SER A 95 -4.68 13.49 -0.63
CA SER A 95 -3.74 14.57 -0.33
C SER A 95 -4.35 15.98 -0.43
N ARG A 96 -5.57 16.10 -0.93
CA ARG A 96 -6.24 17.37 -1.23
C ARG A 96 -7.48 17.62 -0.33
N PRO A 97 -7.93 18.90 -0.21
CA PRO A 97 -7.29 20.13 -0.68
C PRO A 97 -5.94 20.39 -0.02
N TYR A 98 -5.16 21.32 -0.57
CA TYR A 98 -3.84 21.68 -0.02
C TYR A 98 -3.93 22.03 1.47
N GLY A 99 -2.99 21.51 2.28
CA GLY A 99 -3.01 21.64 3.74
C GLY A 99 -3.87 20.60 4.47
N GLN A 100 -4.59 19.72 3.75
CA GLN A 100 -5.42 18.65 4.34
C GLN A 100 -5.00 17.24 3.87
N ASN A 101 -3.69 17.01 3.81
CA ASN A 101 -3.12 15.73 3.40
C ASN A 101 -3.38 14.63 4.44
N ALA A 102 -4.24 13.66 4.12
CA ALA A 102 -4.57 12.56 5.00
C ALA A 102 -3.45 11.50 5.11
N TRP A 103 -2.50 11.48 4.17
CA TRP A 103 -1.38 10.54 4.16
C TRP A 103 -0.25 10.91 5.11
N ALA A 104 -0.04 12.22 5.37
CA ALA A 104 1.13 12.75 6.05
C ALA A 104 1.42 12.07 7.39
N GLY A 105 2.71 11.84 7.67
CA GLY A 105 3.22 11.28 8.92
C GLY A 105 2.93 9.78 9.14
N LYS A 106 2.21 9.10 8.24
CA LYS A 106 1.87 7.68 8.42
C LYS A 106 2.96 6.78 7.85
N PRO A 107 3.53 5.85 8.67
CA PRO A 107 4.52 4.90 8.20
C PRO A 107 3.95 3.99 7.10
N ALA A 108 4.66 3.88 5.98
CA ALA A 108 4.24 3.11 4.84
C ALA A 108 5.20 1.97 4.49
N GLY A 109 4.63 0.79 4.20
CA GLY A 109 5.29 -0.31 3.51
C GLY A 109 4.90 -0.34 2.04
N ILE A 110 5.84 -0.68 1.15
CA ILE A 110 5.61 -0.76 -0.28
C ILE A 110 6.12 -2.11 -0.79
N LEU A 111 5.29 -2.80 -1.56
CA LEU A 111 5.66 -4.04 -2.24
C LEU A 111 4.87 -4.21 -3.53
N GLY A 112 5.30 -5.14 -4.37
CA GLY A 112 4.57 -5.40 -5.60
C GLY A 112 5.04 -6.64 -6.35
N ILE A 113 4.18 -7.08 -7.26
CA ILE A 113 4.39 -8.26 -8.10
C ILE A 113 3.91 -8.00 -9.51
N SER A 114 4.71 -8.42 -10.50
CA SER A 114 4.35 -8.40 -11.92
C SER A 114 4.85 -9.67 -12.63
N VAL A 115 4.41 -9.90 -13.85
CA VAL A 115 4.91 -11.00 -14.69
C VAL A 115 6.34 -10.74 -15.22
N GLY A 116 6.75 -9.47 -15.28
CA GLY A 116 8.09 -9.08 -15.73
C GLY A 116 9.18 -9.34 -14.68
N VAL A 117 10.40 -9.62 -15.12
CA VAL A 117 11.55 -9.92 -14.24
C VAL A 117 11.93 -8.76 -13.31
N ILE A 118 11.65 -7.52 -13.69
CA ILE A 118 11.92 -6.33 -12.85
C ILE A 118 10.94 -6.24 -11.66
N GLY A 119 9.88 -7.07 -11.68
CA GLY A 119 8.80 -6.94 -10.71
C GLY A 119 8.08 -5.62 -10.89
N THR A 120 8.10 -4.76 -9.90
CA THR A 120 7.46 -3.43 -9.91
C THR A 120 8.42 -2.33 -9.45
N ALA A 121 9.73 -2.52 -9.70
CA ALA A 121 10.78 -1.66 -9.16
C ALA A 121 10.62 -0.20 -9.60
N VAL A 122 10.32 0.05 -10.87
CA VAL A 122 10.20 1.42 -11.40
C VAL A 122 8.96 2.13 -10.84
N ALA A 123 7.82 1.43 -10.79
CA ALA A 123 6.61 1.97 -10.18
C ALA A 123 6.81 2.27 -8.69
N GLN A 124 7.52 1.40 -7.96
CA GLN A 124 7.80 1.62 -6.54
C GLN A 124 8.71 2.82 -6.31
N GLN A 125 9.72 3.06 -7.17
CA GLN A 125 10.56 4.25 -7.06
C GLN A 125 9.76 5.54 -7.29
N GLN A 126 8.87 5.57 -8.29
CA GLN A 126 7.97 6.70 -8.51
C GLN A 126 7.03 6.91 -7.31
N LEU A 127 6.50 5.81 -6.74
CA LEU A 127 5.65 5.87 -5.55
C LEU A 127 6.41 6.45 -4.36
N ARG A 128 7.64 6.01 -4.10
CA ARG A 128 8.48 6.56 -3.02
C ARG A 128 8.70 8.05 -3.16
N GLY A 129 9.02 8.54 -4.37
CA GLY A 129 9.14 9.98 -4.64
C GLY A 129 7.85 10.76 -4.38
N THR A 130 6.70 10.20 -4.80
CA THR A 130 5.38 10.79 -4.55
C THR A 130 5.06 10.85 -3.05
N LEU A 131 5.31 9.76 -2.33
CA LEU A 131 5.05 9.65 -0.89
C LEU A 131 5.99 10.53 -0.07
N ALA A 132 7.26 10.68 -0.49
CA ALA A 132 8.21 11.59 0.15
C ALA A 132 7.73 13.05 0.06
N TYR A 133 7.19 13.49 -1.09
CA TYR A 133 6.59 14.81 -1.23
C TYR A 133 5.37 15.00 -0.30
N LEU A 134 4.66 13.94 0.00
CA LEU A 134 3.46 13.95 0.87
C LEU A 134 3.78 13.74 2.36
N ASP A 135 5.07 13.78 2.75
CA ASP A 135 5.52 13.57 4.13
C ASP A 135 5.10 12.20 4.70
N VAL A 136 5.21 11.15 3.87
CA VAL A 136 4.92 9.78 4.25
C VAL A 136 6.23 9.01 4.44
N PRO A 137 6.62 8.65 5.68
CA PRO A 137 7.85 7.89 5.93
C PRO A 137 7.71 6.45 5.41
N THR A 138 8.50 6.09 4.39
CA THR A 138 8.45 4.77 3.76
C THR A 138 9.54 3.84 4.29
N LEU A 139 9.20 2.57 4.56
CA LEU A 139 10.20 1.53 4.85
C LEU A 139 11.15 1.38 3.66
N GLY A 140 12.45 1.62 3.88
CA GLY A 140 13.46 1.60 2.81
C GLY A 140 13.83 0.18 2.39
N GLN A 141 14.33 -0.62 3.33
CA GLN A 141 14.83 -1.97 3.06
C GLN A 141 14.22 -3.00 4.01
N PRO A 142 14.08 -4.27 3.52
CA PRO A 142 14.31 -4.72 2.15
C PRO A 142 13.21 -4.24 1.19
N GLU A 143 13.56 -3.99 -0.08
CA GLU A 143 12.59 -3.75 -1.13
C GLU A 143 11.99 -5.07 -1.63
N VAL A 144 10.71 -5.06 -2.02
CA VAL A 144 10.00 -6.28 -2.45
C VAL A 144 9.54 -6.14 -3.90
N PHE A 145 10.34 -6.64 -4.82
CA PHE A 145 10.06 -6.69 -6.26
C PHE A 145 9.86 -8.13 -6.69
N LEU A 146 8.63 -8.63 -6.69
CA LEU A 146 8.37 -10.02 -7.00
C LEU A 146 8.04 -10.22 -8.49
N GLN A 147 8.56 -11.30 -9.05
CA GLN A 147 8.09 -11.84 -10.33
C GLN A 147 7.03 -12.91 -10.07
N MET A 148 5.89 -12.78 -10.73
CA MET A 148 4.87 -13.82 -10.70
C MET A 148 5.35 -15.04 -11.47
N LYS A 149 5.43 -16.17 -10.79
CA LYS A 149 5.79 -17.48 -11.34
C LYS A 149 4.73 -18.50 -10.95
N GLU A 150 4.60 -19.54 -11.75
CA GLU A 150 3.78 -20.70 -11.40
C GLU A 150 4.24 -21.29 -10.06
N GLY A 151 3.32 -21.73 -9.23
CA GLY A 151 3.61 -22.29 -7.91
C GLY A 151 3.99 -21.28 -6.82
N LEU A 152 4.02 -19.96 -7.12
CA LEU A 152 4.32 -18.96 -6.10
C LEU A 152 3.27 -18.91 -4.98
N PHE A 153 2.00 -19.11 -5.34
CA PHE A 153 0.89 -19.18 -4.39
C PHE A 153 0.26 -20.56 -4.41
N ASP A 154 -0.09 -21.09 -3.23
CA ASP A 154 -0.89 -22.31 -3.10
C ASP A 154 -2.39 -22.07 -3.42
N ALA A 155 -3.21 -23.13 -3.37
CA ALA A 155 -4.65 -23.07 -3.63
C ALA A 155 -5.40 -22.20 -2.61
N SER A 156 -4.86 -22.01 -1.40
CA SER A 156 -5.41 -21.17 -0.35
C SER A 156 -4.93 -19.71 -0.46
N GLY A 157 -4.06 -19.39 -1.43
CA GLY A 157 -3.50 -18.05 -1.67
C GLY A 157 -2.36 -17.68 -0.74
N ASN A 158 -1.73 -18.63 -0.05
CA ASN A 158 -0.50 -18.39 0.71
C ASN A 158 0.72 -18.46 -0.20
N ILE A 159 1.84 -17.89 0.24
CA ILE A 159 3.13 -18.06 -0.45
C ILE A 159 3.61 -19.50 -0.26
N ALA A 160 3.70 -20.26 -1.37
CA ALA A 160 4.09 -21.66 -1.36
C ALA A 160 5.60 -21.87 -1.42
N VAL A 161 6.34 -20.92 -2.02
CA VAL A 161 7.81 -20.97 -2.12
C VAL A 161 8.44 -20.55 -0.81
N GLU A 162 9.06 -21.49 -0.10
CA GLU A 162 9.55 -21.27 1.28
C GLU A 162 10.58 -20.12 1.39
N SER A 163 11.51 -20.00 0.44
CA SER A 163 12.47 -18.89 0.42
C SER A 163 11.79 -17.52 0.28
N THR A 164 10.77 -17.42 -0.57
CA THR A 164 9.97 -16.20 -0.74
C THR A 164 9.13 -15.92 0.51
N LYS A 165 8.54 -16.95 1.12
CA LYS A 165 7.80 -16.81 2.37
C LYS A 165 8.67 -16.28 3.49
N LYS A 166 9.87 -16.85 3.69
CA LYS A 166 10.86 -16.39 4.68
C LYS A 166 11.28 -14.95 4.43
N PHE A 167 11.53 -14.58 3.17
CA PHE A 167 11.86 -13.21 2.79
C PHE A 167 10.73 -12.23 3.13
N LEU A 168 9.48 -12.57 2.78
CA LEU A 168 8.32 -11.73 3.08
C LEU A 168 8.01 -11.67 4.58
N GLN A 169 8.27 -12.74 5.35
CA GLN A 169 8.16 -12.70 6.81
C GLN A 169 9.16 -11.70 7.39
N GLY A 170 10.42 -11.77 6.98
CA GLY A 170 11.43 -10.81 7.43
C GLY A 170 11.11 -9.36 7.04
N TRP A 171 10.50 -9.16 5.86
CA TRP A 171 9.97 -7.85 5.47
C TRP A 171 8.83 -7.40 6.39
N MET A 172 7.88 -8.28 6.69
CA MET A 172 6.76 -7.99 7.58
C MET A 172 7.24 -7.63 9.00
N ASP A 173 8.19 -8.38 9.54
CA ASP A 173 8.75 -8.11 10.87
C ASP A 173 9.35 -6.69 10.93
N ARG A 174 10.08 -6.27 9.88
CA ARG A 174 10.62 -4.91 9.77
C ARG A 174 9.53 -3.85 9.58
N TYR A 175 8.47 -4.18 8.86
CA TYR A 175 7.34 -3.26 8.68
C TYR A 175 6.58 -3.04 10.00
N VAL A 176 6.40 -4.08 10.80
CA VAL A 176 5.82 -3.98 12.15
C VAL A 176 6.66 -3.02 13.02
N ASP A 177 7.98 -3.21 13.04
CA ASP A 177 8.88 -2.32 13.80
C ASP A 177 8.86 -0.88 13.25
N TRP A 178 8.72 -0.72 11.93
CA TRP A 178 8.57 0.58 11.29
C TRP A 178 7.31 1.31 11.75
N VAL A 179 6.17 0.61 11.77
CA VAL A 179 4.90 1.14 12.28
C VAL A 179 5.03 1.53 13.75
N ARG A 180 5.56 0.65 14.60
CA ARG A 180 5.73 0.92 16.03
C ARG A 180 6.55 2.19 16.31
N ARG A 181 7.69 2.34 15.62
CA ARG A 181 8.60 3.49 15.80
C ARG A 181 7.96 4.82 15.43
N HIS A 182 7.12 4.84 14.38
CA HIS A 182 6.51 6.07 13.89
C HIS A 182 5.17 6.40 14.57
N THR A 183 4.59 5.44 15.28
CA THR A 183 3.34 5.63 16.02
C THR A 183 3.56 5.73 17.53
N ALA A 184 4.75 5.43 18.02
CA ALA A 184 5.13 5.72 19.40
C ALA A 184 5.03 7.24 19.62
N ARG A 185 4.22 7.67 20.61
CA ARG A 185 4.19 9.08 21.02
C ARG A 185 5.61 9.45 21.48
N PRO A 186 6.15 10.61 21.07
CA PRO A 186 7.36 11.14 21.71
C PRO A 186 7.08 11.22 23.21
N ALA A 187 8.05 10.72 23.99
CA ALA A 187 8.01 10.75 25.45
C ALA A 187 8.07 12.20 25.95
#